data_866d11d2f06db77d4738481f79573a46
#
_entry.id   866d11d2f06db77d4738481f79573a46
#
_cell.length_a   1.000
_cell.length_b   1.000
_cell.length_c   1.000
_cell.angle_alpha   90.00
_cell.angle_beta   90.00
_cell.angle_gamma   90.00
#
_symmetry.space_group_name_H-M   'P 1'
#
loop_
_entity.id
_entity.type
_entity.pdbx_description
1 polymer ?
#
loop_
_entity_poly.entity_id
_entity_poly.type
_entity_poly.pdbx_seq_one_letter_code
_entity_poly.pdbx_strand_id
1 'polypeptide(L)'
;MNDLVPAVDPPDSVDPPDSACEALLAFDRDHVWHPYSSALTPSTPYLVESAAGVRLRLRLPSGQVRECIDAMSSWWCAIHGYAVPELDAAARAQLQRMSHVMFGGLTHEPAIALARRLVELAPRHPQDGPDAESPVQHVFFADSGSVSVEVAMKMALQFHVAAGRPRTRFFTIRGGYHGDTFQPMSVTDPVGGMHSLFRGILPEHVFAPKPPPAGGEEAALAEWERQTRALYAAHADSIAAVILEPILQGAGGMSFHDPRVVQVLAELGREHGALVIFDEIATGFGRTGTMWAADQCAVVPDIMCVGKALTGGYLTLAAVLCTRAVAEGVSAGEAGGLMHGPTFMANPLACSVALASLDLLVRNDFRAQVARLEQGLAEGLAGAGRLGSVADVRVRGGVGVVALREPVRVREVAAYAIERGVWVRPFRDLVYTMPP
;
A
#
# COMPACT_ATOMS: atom_id res chain seq x y z
N MET A 1 26.44 -15.10 -34.56
CA MET A 1 27.43 -15.51 -33.55
C MET A 1 26.91 -14.95 -32.24
N ASN A 2 26.22 -15.81 -31.53
CA ASN A 2 25.65 -15.48 -30.20
C ASN A 2 26.67 -15.96 -29.17
N ASP A 3 27.50 -15.08 -28.67
CA ASP A 3 28.28 -15.37 -27.47
C ASP A 3 27.39 -15.27 -26.27
N LEU A 4 26.96 -16.45 -25.82
CA LEU A 4 26.31 -16.64 -24.52
C LEU A 4 27.31 -16.22 -23.44
N VAL A 5 27.02 -15.07 -22.78
CA VAL A 5 27.70 -14.72 -21.54
C VAL A 5 27.32 -15.83 -20.53
N PRO A 6 28.30 -16.55 -19.97
CA PRO A 6 27.99 -17.60 -18.98
C PRO A 6 27.28 -16.98 -17.81
N ALA A 7 26.27 -17.68 -17.29
CA ALA A 7 25.63 -17.35 -16.03
C ALA A 7 26.74 -17.28 -14.97
N VAL A 8 26.95 -16.09 -14.41
CA VAL A 8 27.82 -15.94 -13.25
C VAL A 8 27.05 -16.55 -12.09
N ASP A 9 27.50 -17.71 -11.62
CA ASP A 9 27.03 -18.24 -10.34
C ASP A 9 27.19 -17.14 -9.28
N PRO A 10 26.22 -16.96 -8.39
CA PRO A 10 26.38 -16.03 -7.27
C PRO A 10 27.69 -16.41 -6.56
N PRO A 11 28.54 -15.45 -6.20
CA PRO A 11 29.80 -15.76 -5.51
C PRO A 11 29.43 -16.58 -4.28
N ASP A 12 30.16 -17.68 -4.06
CA ASP A 12 30.07 -18.46 -2.82
C ASP A 12 30.09 -17.46 -1.67
N SER A 13 29.00 -17.34 -0.94
CA SER A 13 28.89 -16.40 0.15
C SER A 13 29.78 -16.89 1.29
N VAL A 14 31.02 -16.42 1.29
CA VAL A 14 31.87 -16.51 2.47
C VAL A 14 31.21 -15.61 3.50
N ASP A 15 30.65 -16.22 4.54
CA ASP A 15 30.07 -15.47 5.66
C ASP A 15 31.15 -14.47 6.15
N PRO A 16 30.83 -13.17 6.22
CA PRO A 16 31.80 -12.19 6.72
C PRO A 16 32.20 -12.59 8.14
N PRO A 17 33.46 -12.44 8.54
CA PRO A 17 33.88 -12.73 9.89
C PRO A 17 33.05 -11.91 10.90
N ASP A 18 32.74 -12.44 12.07
CA ASP A 18 31.87 -11.83 13.07
C ASP A 18 32.26 -10.37 13.38
N SER A 19 33.55 -10.05 13.38
CA SER A 19 34.05 -8.69 13.56
C SER A 19 33.63 -7.71 12.45
N ALA A 20 33.46 -8.16 11.21
CA ALA A 20 33.00 -7.31 10.10
C ALA A 20 31.50 -7.02 10.23
N CYS A 21 30.72 -8.00 10.65
CA CYS A 21 29.29 -7.82 10.92
C CYS A 21 29.06 -6.87 12.09
N GLU A 22 29.79 -7.00 13.17
CA GLU A 22 29.74 -6.09 14.32
C GLU A 22 30.07 -4.65 13.92
N ALA A 23 31.09 -4.46 13.09
CA ALA A 23 31.46 -3.13 12.58
C ALA A 23 30.35 -2.52 11.71
N LEU A 24 29.70 -3.32 10.83
CA LEU A 24 28.56 -2.87 10.03
C LEU A 24 27.38 -2.44 10.90
N LEU A 25 26.99 -3.26 11.88
CA LEU A 25 25.88 -2.96 12.78
C LEU A 25 26.19 -1.78 13.72
N ALA A 26 27.47 -1.60 14.11
CA ALA A 26 27.90 -0.43 14.87
C ALA A 26 27.76 0.85 14.03
N PHE A 27 28.23 0.82 12.78
CA PHE A 27 28.08 1.96 11.88
C PHE A 27 26.62 2.29 11.60
N ASP A 28 25.80 1.26 11.33
CA ASP A 28 24.36 1.42 11.13
C ASP A 28 23.71 2.12 12.33
N ARG A 29 23.95 1.62 13.54
CA ARG A 29 23.41 2.20 14.77
C ARG A 29 23.79 3.66 14.95
N ASP A 30 25.01 4.03 14.61
CA ASP A 30 25.57 5.34 14.91
C ASP A 30 25.28 6.38 13.78
N HIS A 31 24.96 5.90 12.54
CA HIS A 31 24.87 6.77 11.37
C HIS A 31 23.61 6.59 10.50
N VAL A 32 22.88 5.48 10.61
CA VAL A 32 21.68 5.24 9.80
C VAL A 32 20.42 5.45 10.63
N TRP A 33 19.59 6.39 10.21
CA TRP A 33 18.35 6.68 10.91
C TRP A 33 17.19 5.85 10.33
N HIS A 34 16.77 4.85 11.06
CA HIS A 34 15.70 3.95 10.67
C HIS A 34 14.30 4.58 10.80
N PRO A 35 13.31 4.12 9.99
CA PRO A 35 11.94 4.64 10.06
C PRO A 35 11.35 4.54 11.48
N TYR A 36 10.76 5.63 11.94
CA TYR A 36 10.10 5.73 13.26
C TYR A 36 10.98 5.32 14.44
N SER A 37 12.28 5.52 14.35
CA SER A 37 13.27 5.22 15.40
C SER A 37 13.83 6.48 16.03
N SER A 38 14.43 6.31 17.22
CA SER A 38 15.14 7.38 17.94
C SER A 38 16.65 7.27 17.68
N ALA A 39 17.28 8.37 17.29
CA ALA A 39 18.73 8.45 17.22
C ALA A 39 19.40 8.45 18.60
N LEU A 40 18.66 8.82 19.67
CA LEU A 40 19.18 8.80 21.04
C LEU A 40 19.16 7.41 21.67
N THR A 41 18.20 6.59 21.27
CA THR A 41 18.01 5.21 21.76
C THR A 41 17.82 4.27 20.57
N PRO A 42 18.84 4.14 19.70
CA PRO A 42 18.71 3.33 18.49
C PRO A 42 18.48 1.86 18.87
N SER A 43 17.65 1.18 18.11
CA SER A 43 17.54 -0.27 18.18
C SER A 43 18.61 -0.89 17.31
N THR A 44 19.26 -1.94 17.77
CA THR A 44 20.15 -2.72 16.91
C THR A 44 19.27 -3.51 15.92
N PRO A 45 19.35 -3.24 14.62
CA PRO A 45 18.62 -4.02 13.63
C PRO A 45 19.25 -5.40 13.46
N TYR A 46 18.51 -6.30 12.82
CA TYR A 46 19.04 -7.58 12.37
C TYR A 46 19.62 -7.40 10.97
N LEU A 47 20.84 -7.89 10.74
CA LEU A 47 21.45 -7.82 9.43
C LEU A 47 20.83 -8.88 8.51
N VAL A 48 20.24 -8.47 7.39
CA VAL A 48 19.77 -9.39 6.35
C VAL A 48 20.94 -9.71 5.43
N GLU A 49 21.35 -10.96 5.39
CA GLU A 49 22.44 -11.44 4.51
C GLU A 49 21.93 -11.79 3.12
N SER A 50 20.77 -12.43 3.07
CA SER A 50 20.09 -12.79 1.82
C SER A 50 18.60 -13.04 2.05
N ALA A 51 17.86 -13.11 0.95
CA ALA A 51 16.45 -13.46 0.96
C ALA A 51 16.12 -14.29 -0.28
N ALA A 52 15.32 -15.37 -0.11
CA ALA A 52 14.85 -16.21 -1.20
C ALA A 52 13.51 -16.87 -0.86
N GLY A 53 12.62 -16.99 -1.84
CA GLY A 53 11.26 -17.45 -1.61
C GLY A 53 10.59 -16.59 -0.53
N VAL A 54 10.09 -17.20 0.52
CA VAL A 54 9.44 -16.50 1.64
C VAL A 54 10.37 -16.30 2.85
N ARG A 55 11.68 -16.51 2.69
CA ARG A 55 12.63 -16.55 3.81
C ARG A 55 13.65 -15.44 3.74
N LEU A 56 13.99 -14.93 4.93
CA LEU A 56 15.10 -14.01 5.18
C LEU A 56 16.19 -14.78 5.93
N ARG A 57 17.45 -14.63 5.53
CA ARG A 57 18.60 -15.09 6.26
C ARG A 57 19.11 -13.90 7.10
N LEU A 58 18.91 -14.01 8.41
CA LEU A 58 19.20 -12.93 9.37
C LEU A 58 20.42 -13.28 10.20
N ARG A 59 21.35 -12.35 10.32
CA ARG A 59 22.42 -12.42 11.35
C ARG A 59 21.98 -11.63 12.57
N LEU A 60 21.97 -12.32 13.70
CA LEU A 60 21.59 -11.76 14.98
C LEU A 60 22.79 -10.99 15.60
N PRO A 61 22.53 -10.09 16.56
CA PRO A 61 23.60 -9.42 17.31
C PRO A 61 24.59 -10.36 18.01
N SER A 62 24.17 -11.59 18.26
CA SER A 62 25.04 -12.65 18.82
C SER A 62 26.01 -13.28 17.81
N GLY A 63 25.99 -12.86 16.54
CA GLY A 63 26.70 -13.51 15.44
C GLY A 63 25.98 -14.74 14.85
N GLN A 64 24.95 -15.27 15.53
CA GLN A 64 24.20 -16.43 15.05
C GLN A 64 23.36 -16.10 13.83
N VAL A 65 23.36 -16.98 12.83
CA VAL A 65 22.51 -16.87 11.66
C VAL A 65 21.21 -17.63 11.85
N ARG A 66 20.09 -17.03 11.43
CA ARG A 66 18.74 -17.63 11.46
C ARG A 66 18.05 -17.44 10.14
N GLU A 67 17.40 -18.49 9.67
CA GLU A 67 16.40 -18.38 8.58
C GLU A 67 15.03 -18.15 9.18
N CYS A 68 14.37 -17.09 8.73
CA CYS A 68 13.05 -16.71 9.20
C CYS A 68 12.07 -16.57 8.01
N ILE A 69 10.85 -17.06 8.18
CA ILE A 69 9.75 -16.71 7.27
C ILE A 69 9.47 -15.21 7.42
N ASP A 70 9.47 -14.48 6.32
CA ASP A 70 9.01 -13.09 6.32
C ASP A 70 7.49 -13.03 6.42
N ALA A 71 6.98 -12.85 7.62
CA ALA A 71 5.55 -12.72 7.85
C ALA A 71 5.02 -11.30 7.55
N MET A 72 5.86 -10.41 6.98
CA MET A 72 5.56 -8.99 6.73
C MET A 72 5.58 -8.62 5.25
N SER A 73 6.03 -9.52 4.35
CA SER A 73 6.31 -9.26 2.92
C SER A 73 6.95 -7.88 2.69
N SER A 74 8.01 -7.57 3.48
CA SER A 74 8.71 -6.27 3.46
C SER A 74 7.73 -5.07 3.42
N TRP A 75 6.80 -5.03 4.38
CA TRP A 75 5.74 -4.02 4.43
C TRP A 75 4.84 -4.00 3.18
N TRP A 76 4.19 -5.14 2.90
CA TRP A 76 3.14 -5.32 1.89
C TRP A 76 3.63 -5.50 0.46
N CYS A 77 4.93 -5.32 0.17
CA CYS A 77 5.39 -5.22 -1.22
C CYS A 77 5.88 -6.55 -1.81
N ALA A 78 6.54 -7.42 -1.06
CA ALA A 78 7.13 -8.67 -1.56
C ALA A 78 6.09 -9.81 -1.69
N ILE A 79 5.04 -9.58 -2.49
CA ILE A 79 3.89 -10.51 -2.62
C ILE A 79 4.22 -11.84 -3.29
N HIS A 80 5.33 -11.93 -4.00
CA HIS A 80 5.83 -13.16 -4.61
C HIS A 80 7.00 -13.76 -3.83
N GLY A 81 7.39 -13.15 -2.70
CA GLY A 81 8.63 -13.45 -2.00
C GLY A 81 9.84 -12.80 -2.67
N TYR A 82 11.01 -13.41 -2.49
CA TYR A 82 12.32 -12.87 -2.86
C TYR A 82 13.00 -13.73 -3.91
N ALA A 83 13.95 -13.15 -4.64
CA ALA A 83 14.72 -13.82 -5.70
C ALA A 83 13.79 -14.54 -6.71
N VAL A 84 12.78 -13.83 -7.19
CA VAL A 84 11.76 -14.34 -8.11
C VAL A 84 12.33 -14.38 -9.52
N PRO A 85 12.52 -15.56 -10.14
CA PRO A 85 13.23 -15.67 -11.42
C PRO A 85 12.66 -14.80 -12.53
N GLU A 86 11.34 -14.67 -12.62
CA GLU A 86 10.66 -13.88 -13.65
C GLU A 86 10.92 -12.37 -13.48
N LEU A 87 10.90 -11.89 -12.24
CA LEU A 87 11.17 -10.48 -11.94
C LEU A 87 12.65 -10.15 -12.14
N ASP A 88 13.55 -11.05 -11.71
CA ASP A 88 14.99 -10.97 -11.96
C ASP A 88 15.30 -10.90 -13.45
N ALA A 89 14.66 -11.77 -14.26
CA ALA A 89 14.85 -11.79 -15.69
C ALA A 89 14.36 -10.49 -16.34
N ALA A 90 13.20 -9.96 -15.93
CA ALA A 90 12.68 -8.69 -16.43
C ALA A 90 13.63 -7.53 -16.11
N ALA A 91 14.17 -7.49 -14.88
CA ALA A 91 15.13 -6.47 -14.47
C ALA A 91 16.41 -6.53 -15.31
N ARG A 92 17.01 -7.71 -15.46
CA ARG A 92 18.23 -7.92 -16.26
C ARG A 92 18.03 -7.54 -17.73
N ALA A 93 16.92 -7.95 -18.33
CA ALA A 93 16.61 -7.64 -19.72
C ALA A 93 16.44 -6.12 -19.94
N GLN A 94 15.77 -5.44 -19.00
CA GLN A 94 15.59 -4.00 -19.12
C GLN A 94 16.90 -3.22 -18.91
N LEU A 95 17.76 -3.65 -17.99
CA LEU A 95 19.08 -3.03 -17.76
C LEU A 95 19.99 -3.09 -19.02
N GLN A 96 19.86 -4.11 -19.85
CA GLN A 96 20.57 -4.21 -21.14
C GLN A 96 20.10 -3.18 -22.18
N ARG A 97 18.88 -2.63 -22.02
CA ARG A 97 18.32 -1.61 -22.92
C ARG A 97 18.56 -0.20 -22.37
N MET A 98 18.08 0.07 -21.18
CA MET A 98 18.24 1.34 -20.44
C MET A 98 17.74 1.21 -19.02
N SER A 99 18.41 1.83 -18.05
CA SER A 99 17.99 1.90 -16.65
C SER A 99 16.91 2.96 -16.42
N HIS A 100 17.09 4.14 -17.03
CA HIS A 100 16.18 5.27 -16.95
C HIS A 100 16.26 6.16 -18.17
N VAL A 101 15.14 6.81 -18.49
CA VAL A 101 15.03 7.94 -19.41
C VAL A 101 13.90 8.85 -18.93
N MET A 102 14.05 10.17 -19.04
CA MET A 102 13.01 11.13 -18.67
C MET A 102 11.71 10.87 -19.44
N PHE A 103 10.57 11.02 -18.79
CA PHE A 103 9.24 10.76 -19.40
C PHE A 103 8.61 12.04 -20.00
N GLY A 104 9.19 13.20 -19.78
CA GLY A 104 8.74 14.47 -20.35
C GLY A 104 9.09 14.58 -21.83
N GLY A 105 8.11 14.42 -22.72
CA GLY A 105 8.28 14.44 -24.16
C GLY A 105 8.82 13.15 -24.78
N LEU A 106 9.18 12.15 -23.96
CA LEU A 106 9.61 10.82 -24.38
C LEU A 106 8.67 9.76 -23.80
N THR A 107 8.65 8.58 -24.40
CA THR A 107 7.93 7.41 -23.91
C THR A 107 8.72 6.13 -24.20
N HIS A 108 8.32 5.02 -23.61
CA HIS A 108 8.95 3.72 -23.82
C HIS A 108 7.98 2.57 -23.60
N GLU A 109 8.27 1.44 -24.24
CA GLU A 109 7.45 0.24 -24.22
C GLU A 109 7.06 -0.24 -22.81
N PRO A 110 7.96 -0.35 -21.80
CA PRO A 110 7.60 -0.80 -20.48
C PRO A 110 6.51 0.05 -19.80
N ALA A 111 6.54 1.37 -19.93
CA ALA A 111 5.50 2.23 -19.37
C ALA A 111 4.16 2.03 -20.07
N ILE A 112 4.16 1.95 -21.41
CA ILE A 112 2.94 1.72 -22.19
C ILE A 112 2.31 0.37 -21.84
N ALA A 113 3.13 -0.70 -21.78
CA ALA A 113 2.67 -2.04 -21.45
C ALA A 113 2.11 -2.13 -20.03
N LEU A 114 2.80 -1.52 -19.05
CA LEU A 114 2.32 -1.47 -17.68
C LEU A 114 1.03 -0.66 -17.54
N ALA A 115 0.94 0.50 -18.19
CA ALA A 115 -0.27 1.31 -18.19
C ALA A 115 -1.45 0.54 -18.78
N ARG A 116 -1.27 -0.14 -19.91
CA ARG A 116 -2.30 -1.03 -20.51
C ARG A 116 -2.73 -2.10 -19.52
N ARG A 117 -1.77 -2.78 -18.88
CA ARG A 117 -2.07 -3.84 -17.92
C ARG A 117 -2.86 -3.34 -16.72
N LEU A 118 -2.52 -2.17 -16.19
CA LEU A 118 -3.24 -1.54 -15.09
C LEU A 118 -4.68 -1.16 -15.49
N VAL A 119 -4.88 -0.62 -16.68
CA VAL A 119 -6.22 -0.31 -17.22
C VAL A 119 -7.06 -1.57 -17.43
N GLU A 120 -6.48 -2.64 -17.98
CA GLU A 120 -7.14 -3.95 -18.13
C GLU A 120 -7.61 -4.54 -16.79
N LEU A 121 -6.82 -4.36 -15.74
CA LEU A 121 -7.10 -4.85 -14.39
C LEU A 121 -7.96 -3.89 -13.56
N ALA A 122 -8.17 -2.65 -13.99
CA ALA A 122 -8.89 -1.63 -13.23
C ALA A 122 -10.32 -2.07 -12.87
N PRO A 123 -10.87 -1.62 -11.72
CA PRO A 123 -12.18 -2.04 -11.24
C PRO A 123 -13.29 -1.65 -12.24
N ARG A 124 -14.34 -2.49 -12.31
CA ARG A 124 -15.50 -2.33 -13.19
C ARG A 124 -16.78 -2.39 -12.38
N HIS A 125 -17.84 -1.80 -12.91
CA HIS A 125 -19.15 -1.96 -12.29
C HIS A 125 -19.65 -3.41 -12.48
N PRO A 126 -20.11 -4.08 -11.43
CA PRO A 126 -20.54 -5.48 -11.52
C PRO A 126 -21.67 -5.71 -12.54
N GLN A 127 -22.52 -4.69 -12.76
CA GLN A 127 -23.64 -4.75 -13.71
C GLN A 127 -23.22 -4.65 -15.19
N ASP A 128 -22.01 -4.19 -15.48
CA ASP A 128 -21.59 -3.91 -16.87
C ASP A 128 -21.14 -5.18 -17.61
N GLY A 129 -21.01 -6.30 -16.91
CA GLY A 129 -20.57 -7.58 -17.46
C GLY A 129 -19.06 -7.72 -17.58
N PRO A 130 -18.58 -8.95 -17.85
CA PRO A 130 -17.15 -9.25 -17.79
C PRO A 130 -16.32 -8.61 -18.91
N ASP A 131 -16.93 -8.29 -20.04
CA ASP A 131 -16.25 -7.72 -21.21
C ASP A 131 -16.33 -6.18 -21.27
N ALA A 132 -17.00 -5.54 -20.30
CA ALA A 132 -17.09 -4.09 -20.25
C ALA A 132 -15.73 -3.47 -19.95
N GLU A 133 -15.44 -2.33 -20.58
CA GLU A 133 -14.26 -1.55 -20.24
C GLU A 133 -14.45 -0.85 -18.89
N SER A 134 -13.38 -0.78 -18.10
CA SER A 134 -13.36 0.05 -16.89
C SER A 134 -13.53 1.54 -17.28
N PRO A 135 -14.25 2.35 -16.51
CA PRO A 135 -14.23 3.80 -16.67
C PRO A 135 -12.88 4.43 -16.30
N VAL A 136 -12.04 3.71 -15.56
CA VAL A 136 -10.70 4.13 -15.11
C VAL A 136 -9.70 3.81 -16.22
N GLN A 137 -9.31 4.81 -17.01
CA GLN A 137 -8.58 4.60 -18.29
C GLN A 137 -7.29 5.40 -18.43
N HIS A 138 -6.94 6.25 -17.47
CA HIS A 138 -5.71 7.04 -17.50
C HIS A 138 -4.80 6.64 -16.36
N VAL A 139 -3.51 6.60 -16.62
CA VAL A 139 -2.47 6.21 -15.64
C VAL A 139 -1.42 7.30 -15.56
N PHE A 140 -1.17 7.80 -14.36
CA PHE A 140 -0.07 8.70 -14.03
C PHE A 140 0.89 7.96 -13.08
N PHE A 141 2.13 7.74 -13.51
CA PHE A 141 3.14 7.07 -12.66
C PHE A 141 3.74 8.02 -11.64
N ALA A 142 4.02 7.51 -10.45
CA ALA A 142 4.59 8.23 -9.33
C ALA A 142 5.70 7.41 -8.65
N ASP A 143 6.56 8.07 -7.88
CA ASP A 143 7.75 7.44 -7.30
C ASP A 143 7.43 6.60 -6.05
N SER A 144 6.37 6.94 -5.32
CA SER A 144 5.97 6.25 -4.09
C SER A 144 4.47 6.37 -3.83
N GLY A 145 3.95 5.57 -2.88
CA GLY A 145 2.56 5.65 -2.45
C GLY A 145 2.17 7.03 -1.95
N SER A 146 2.98 7.68 -1.09
CA SER A 146 2.70 9.03 -0.61
C SER A 146 2.63 10.04 -1.76
N VAL A 147 3.54 9.93 -2.75
CA VAL A 147 3.50 10.81 -3.93
C VAL A 147 2.27 10.52 -4.79
N SER A 148 1.83 9.27 -4.92
CA SER A 148 0.59 8.98 -5.66
C SER A 148 -0.65 9.61 -5.01
N VAL A 149 -0.72 9.63 -3.67
CA VAL A 149 -1.80 10.33 -2.96
C VAL A 149 -1.70 11.85 -3.15
N GLU A 150 -0.49 12.45 -3.09
CA GLU A 150 -0.29 13.88 -3.44
C GLU A 150 -0.85 14.19 -4.83
N VAL A 151 -0.55 13.33 -5.81
CA VAL A 151 -1.01 13.49 -7.20
C VAL A 151 -2.54 13.36 -7.28
N ALA A 152 -3.14 12.35 -6.63
CA ALA A 152 -4.58 12.16 -6.61
C ALA A 152 -5.31 13.37 -5.99
N MET A 153 -4.79 13.91 -4.89
CA MET A 153 -5.33 15.12 -4.27
C MET A 153 -5.20 16.34 -5.19
N LYS A 154 -4.05 16.50 -5.88
CA LYS A 154 -3.86 17.57 -6.88
C LYS A 154 -4.82 17.43 -8.04
N MET A 155 -5.05 16.21 -8.57
CA MET A 155 -6.05 15.96 -9.61
C MET A 155 -7.42 16.45 -9.19
N ALA A 156 -7.86 16.10 -7.97
CA ALA A 156 -9.16 16.53 -7.46
C ALA A 156 -9.28 18.05 -7.32
N LEU A 157 -8.25 18.72 -6.80
CA LEU A 157 -8.23 20.18 -6.66
C LEU A 157 -8.25 20.86 -8.02
N GLN A 158 -7.39 20.43 -8.97
CA GLN A 158 -7.33 21.02 -10.31
C GLN A 158 -8.64 20.79 -11.09
N PHE A 159 -9.28 19.63 -10.95
CA PHE A 159 -10.58 19.33 -11.55
C PHE A 159 -11.63 20.37 -11.16
N HIS A 160 -11.77 20.69 -9.88
CA HIS A 160 -12.73 21.65 -9.41
C HIS A 160 -12.37 23.10 -9.77
N VAL A 161 -11.07 23.44 -9.77
CA VAL A 161 -10.61 24.75 -10.26
C VAL A 161 -10.92 24.92 -11.75
N ALA A 162 -10.65 23.91 -12.58
CA ALA A 162 -10.94 23.93 -14.00
C ALA A 162 -12.45 24.08 -14.30
N ALA A 163 -13.29 23.50 -13.44
CA ALA A 163 -14.75 23.63 -13.52
C ALA A 163 -15.29 24.99 -13.03
N GLY A 164 -14.43 25.92 -12.62
CA GLY A 164 -14.82 27.25 -12.08
C GLY A 164 -15.51 27.19 -10.72
N ARG A 165 -15.41 26.09 -10.01
CA ARG A 165 -16.00 25.85 -8.69
C ARG A 165 -14.94 25.31 -7.74
N PRO A 166 -13.95 26.11 -7.32
CA PRO A 166 -12.84 25.64 -6.52
C PRO A 166 -13.32 25.09 -5.16
N ARG A 167 -12.88 23.87 -4.84
CA ARG A 167 -13.08 23.20 -3.58
C ARG A 167 -11.72 22.82 -3.03
N THR A 168 -11.52 22.96 -1.73
CA THR A 168 -10.18 22.88 -1.11
C THR A 168 -10.05 21.85 0.00
N ARG A 169 -11.15 21.23 0.41
CA ARG A 169 -11.17 20.26 1.50
C ARG A 169 -11.39 18.83 0.98
N PHE A 170 -10.89 17.90 1.75
CA PHE A 170 -11.15 16.48 1.54
C PHE A 170 -12.02 15.94 2.67
N PHE A 171 -12.82 14.93 2.35
CA PHE A 171 -13.59 14.18 3.34
C PHE A 171 -12.98 12.79 3.47
N THR A 172 -12.70 12.35 4.69
CA THR A 172 -12.13 11.03 4.98
C THR A 172 -12.69 10.50 6.29
N ILE A 173 -12.24 9.32 6.70
CA ILE A 173 -12.68 8.65 7.95
C ILE A 173 -11.53 8.56 8.95
N ARG A 174 -11.88 8.59 10.23
CA ARG A 174 -10.91 8.39 11.32
C ARG A 174 -10.31 6.99 11.23
N GLY A 175 -9.04 6.87 11.61
CA GLY A 175 -8.29 5.62 11.56
C GLY A 175 -7.63 5.32 10.21
N GLY A 176 -7.71 6.22 9.21
CA GLY A 176 -7.02 6.08 7.92
C GLY A 176 -5.54 6.48 7.99
N TYR A 177 -4.76 5.97 7.01
CA TYR A 177 -3.38 6.35 6.77
C TYR A 177 -3.11 6.40 5.26
N HIS A 178 -2.55 7.51 4.78
CA HIS A 178 -2.39 7.77 3.36
C HIS A 178 -0.96 8.15 2.95
N GLY A 179 0.00 8.11 3.86
CA GLY A 179 1.42 8.40 3.60
C GLY A 179 2.02 9.43 4.55
N ASP A 180 3.32 9.67 4.38
CA ASP A 180 4.14 10.49 5.28
C ASP A 180 4.55 11.85 4.69
N THR A 181 4.13 12.20 3.47
CA THR A 181 4.31 13.54 2.92
C THR A 181 3.17 14.47 3.39
N PHE A 182 3.35 15.78 3.29
CA PHE A 182 2.48 16.77 3.98
C PHE A 182 0.99 16.66 3.63
N GLN A 183 0.63 16.51 2.35
CA GLN A 183 -0.79 16.39 1.99
C GLN A 183 -1.39 15.04 2.40
N PRO A 184 -0.77 13.87 2.13
CA PRO A 184 -1.21 12.59 2.69
C PRO A 184 -1.34 12.59 4.23
N MET A 185 -0.41 13.24 4.94
CA MET A 185 -0.54 13.41 6.39
C MET A 185 -1.80 14.19 6.79
N SER A 186 -2.23 15.16 5.98
CA SER A 186 -3.41 16.00 6.27
C SER A 186 -4.73 15.22 6.20
N VAL A 187 -4.79 14.12 5.45
CA VAL A 187 -5.93 13.19 5.33
C VAL A 187 -5.74 11.90 6.14
N THR A 188 -4.59 11.71 6.78
CA THR A 188 -4.34 10.65 7.77
C THR A 188 -4.95 11.04 9.12
N ASP A 189 -5.40 10.05 9.91
CA ASP A 189 -6.04 10.30 11.22
C ASP A 189 -5.23 11.27 12.09
N PRO A 190 -5.76 12.46 12.42
CA PRO A 190 -5.01 13.49 13.12
C PRO A 190 -4.83 13.23 14.63
N VAL A 191 -5.54 12.26 15.21
CA VAL A 191 -5.50 11.98 16.66
C VAL A 191 -4.80 10.66 16.94
N GLY A 192 -5.26 9.59 16.32
CA GLY A 192 -4.67 8.25 16.48
C GLY A 192 -3.50 7.97 15.53
N GLY A 193 -3.23 8.87 14.57
CA GLY A 193 -2.19 8.73 13.57
C GLY A 193 -0.79 9.05 14.08
N MET A 194 0.22 8.68 13.29
CA MET A 194 1.65 8.92 13.58
C MET A 194 2.06 10.39 13.43
N HIS A 195 1.20 11.22 12.84
CA HIS A 195 1.52 12.59 12.38
C HIS A 195 0.99 13.72 13.29
N SER A 196 0.61 13.39 14.53
CA SER A 196 0.06 14.37 15.48
C SER A 196 0.98 15.55 15.77
N LEU A 197 2.31 15.37 15.63
CA LEU A 197 3.32 16.42 15.77
C LEU A 197 3.18 17.56 14.73
N PHE A 198 2.60 17.27 13.57
CA PHE A 198 2.45 18.23 12.47
C PHE A 198 1.09 18.93 12.49
N ARG A 199 0.27 18.69 13.53
CA ARG A 199 -1.03 19.37 13.69
C ARG A 199 -0.81 20.89 13.81
N GLY A 200 -1.61 21.65 13.06
CA GLY A 200 -1.47 23.12 12.99
C GLY A 200 -0.58 23.63 11.85
N ILE A 201 0.17 22.73 11.18
CA ILE A 201 0.92 23.05 9.94
C ILE A 201 0.19 22.50 8.71
N LEU A 202 -0.50 21.35 8.89
CA LEU A 202 -1.23 20.70 7.82
C LEU A 202 -2.57 21.39 7.53
N PRO A 203 -3.05 21.35 6.27
CA PRO A 203 -4.41 21.77 5.96
C PRO A 203 -5.46 20.98 6.76
N GLU A 204 -6.54 21.67 7.15
CA GLU A 204 -7.63 21.02 7.88
C GLU A 204 -8.69 20.46 6.92
N HIS A 205 -8.97 19.18 7.08
CA HIS A 205 -9.96 18.44 6.32
C HIS A 205 -11.11 17.94 7.21
N VAL A 206 -12.10 17.27 6.61
CA VAL A 206 -13.28 16.78 7.34
C VAL A 206 -13.14 15.30 7.59
N PHE A 207 -13.19 14.90 8.86
CA PHE A 207 -13.04 13.51 9.29
C PHE A 207 -14.34 12.98 9.85
N ALA A 208 -14.98 12.05 9.16
CA ALA A 208 -16.08 11.26 9.71
C ALA A 208 -15.59 10.38 10.88
N PRO A 209 -16.47 9.97 11.78
CA PRO A 209 -16.12 9.04 12.84
C PRO A 209 -15.46 7.77 12.30
N LYS A 210 -14.67 7.08 13.15
CA LYS A 210 -14.13 5.77 12.78
C LYS A 210 -15.31 4.82 12.55
N PRO A 211 -15.34 4.09 11.41
CA PRO A 211 -16.41 3.14 11.14
C PRO A 211 -16.36 1.97 12.14
N PRO A 212 -17.51 1.37 12.46
CA PRO A 212 -17.55 0.15 13.25
C PRO A 212 -16.80 -0.98 12.50
N PRO A 213 -16.26 -1.97 13.23
CA PRO A 213 -15.59 -3.11 12.60
C PRO A 213 -16.58 -3.93 11.76
N ALA A 214 -16.06 -4.56 10.70
CA ALA A 214 -16.86 -5.48 9.89
C ALA A 214 -17.47 -6.60 10.74
N GLY A 215 -18.75 -6.94 10.49
CA GLY A 215 -19.47 -7.91 11.28
C GLY A 215 -19.94 -7.39 12.64
N GLY A 216 -19.80 -6.10 12.92
CA GLY A 216 -20.35 -5.44 14.10
C GLY A 216 -21.88 -5.31 14.07
N GLU A 217 -22.43 -4.65 15.09
CA GLU A 217 -23.88 -4.45 15.19
C GLU A 217 -24.42 -3.54 14.09
N GLU A 218 -25.51 -3.94 13.43
CA GLU A 218 -26.17 -3.16 12.36
C GLU A 218 -26.58 -1.76 12.86
N ALA A 219 -27.04 -1.65 14.12
CA ALA A 219 -27.38 -0.37 14.72
C ALA A 219 -26.19 0.59 14.83
N ALA A 220 -24.98 0.07 15.08
CA ALA A 220 -23.77 0.88 15.13
C ALA A 220 -23.38 1.39 13.73
N LEU A 221 -23.56 0.56 12.70
CA LEU A 221 -23.31 0.97 11.31
C LEU A 221 -24.33 2.02 10.85
N ALA A 222 -25.61 1.83 11.14
CA ALA A 222 -26.66 2.79 10.83
C ALA A 222 -26.45 4.16 11.53
N GLU A 223 -26.02 4.14 12.79
CA GLU A 223 -25.71 5.37 13.53
C GLU A 223 -24.47 6.07 12.95
N TRP A 224 -23.43 5.31 12.59
CA TRP A 224 -22.25 5.84 11.89
C TRP A 224 -22.64 6.50 10.56
N GLU A 225 -23.47 5.83 9.77
CA GLU A 225 -23.97 6.37 8.49
C GLU A 225 -24.72 7.68 8.70
N ARG A 226 -25.64 7.72 9.67
CA ARG A 226 -26.41 8.92 9.98
C ARG A 226 -25.52 10.11 10.37
N GLN A 227 -24.52 9.88 11.23
CA GLN A 227 -23.57 10.91 11.66
C GLN A 227 -22.70 11.38 10.50
N THR A 228 -22.23 10.44 9.68
CA THR A 228 -21.38 10.72 8.52
C THR A 228 -22.11 11.54 7.46
N ARG A 229 -23.37 11.20 7.13
CA ARG A 229 -24.20 11.97 6.20
C ARG A 229 -24.45 13.39 6.71
N ALA A 230 -24.78 13.55 7.98
CA ALA A 230 -24.99 14.87 8.58
C ALA A 230 -23.72 15.74 8.55
N LEU A 231 -22.58 15.15 8.89
CA LEU A 231 -21.28 15.85 8.85
C LEU A 231 -20.89 16.23 7.41
N TYR A 232 -21.11 15.34 6.45
CA TYR A 232 -20.81 15.61 5.04
C TYR A 232 -21.67 16.79 4.53
N ALA A 233 -22.97 16.75 4.77
CA ALA A 233 -23.90 17.80 4.33
C ALA A 233 -23.53 19.18 4.86
N ALA A 234 -22.98 19.26 6.09
CA ALA A 234 -22.53 20.54 6.67
C ALA A 234 -21.30 21.15 5.95
N HIS A 235 -20.58 20.39 5.15
CA HIS A 235 -19.34 20.80 4.48
C HIS A 235 -19.32 20.55 2.95
N ALA A 236 -20.40 20.03 2.38
CA ALA A 236 -20.46 19.52 1.00
C ALA A 236 -19.87 20.46 -0.06
N ASP A 237 -20.16 21.76 0.02
CA ASP A 237 -19.73 22.76 -0.97
C ASP A 237 -18.19 22.97 -0.98
N SER A 238 -17.51 22.61 0.09
CA SER A 238 -16.05 22.77 0.22
C SER A 238 -15.26 21.50 -0.12
N ILE A 239 -15.93 20.34 -0.23
CA ILE A 239 -15.28 19.02 -0.39
C ILE A 239 -14.97 18.77 -1.87
N ALA A 240 -13.68 18.71 -2.20
CA ALA A 240 -13.19 18.36 -3.53
C ALA A 240 -13.28 16.85 -3.81
N ALA A 241 -12.93 16.04 -2.82
CA ALA A 241 -13.04 14.59 -2.94
C ALA A 241 -13.22 13.91 -1.58
N VAL A 242 -13.80 12.71 -1.62
CA VAL A 242 -13.72 11.71 -0.56
C VAL A 242 -12.49 10.87 -0.81
N ILE A 243 -11.68 10.60 0.23
CA ILE A 243 -10.51 9.72 0.16
C ILE A 243 -10.56 8.68 1.27
N LEU A 244 -10.32 7.40 0.94
CA LEU A 244 -10.29 6.32 1.92
C LEU A 244 -9.51 5.09 1.42
N GLU A 245 -9.06 4.27 2.36
CA GLU A 245 -8.61 2.89 2.12
C GLU A 245 -9.86 2.00 2.09
N PRO A 246 -10.19 1.31 0.99
CA PRO A 246 -11.40 0.46 0.95
C PRO A 246 -11.19 -0.83 1.75
N ILE A 247 -12.18 -1.26 2.53
CA ILE A 247 -12.25 -2.51 3.31
C ILE A 247 -11.28 -2.57 4.49
N LEU A 248 -10.03 -2.14 4.34
CA LEU A 248 -8.97 -2.29 5.34
C LEU A 248 -8.23 -0.97 5.55
N GLN A 249 -8.32 -0.43 6.73
CA GLN A 249 -7.42 0.63 7.21
C GLN A 249 -6.12 -0.02 7.72
N GLY A 250 -5.06 -0.01 6.90
CA GLY A 250 -3.81 -0.72 7.17
C GLY A 250 -3.03 -0.12 8.35
N ALA A 251 -2.10 0.80 8.08
CA ALA A 251 -1.24 1.40 9.11
C ALA A 251 -2.02 2.19 10.19
N GLY A 252 -3.27 2.54 9.95
CA GLY A 252 -4.18 3.15 10.92
C GLY A 252 -4.65 2.21 12.04
N GLY A 253 -4.38 0.91 11.97
CA GLY A 253 -4.73 -0.04 13.02
C GLY A 253 -5.19 -1.42 12.55
N MET A 254 -4.93 -1.79 11.30
CA MET A 254 -5.32 -3.06 10.68
C MET A 254 -6.82 -3.37 10.90
N SER A 255 -7.66 -2.35 10.70
CA SER A 255 -9.10 -2.41 11.00
C SER A 255 -9.88 -2.71 9.74
N PHE A 256 -10.67 -3.78 9.75
CA PHE A 256 -11.60 -4.08 8.65
C PHE A 256 -12.93 -3.39 8.90
N HIS A 257 -13.51 -2.81 7.85
CA HIS A 257 -14.86 -2.20 7.90
C HIS A 257 -15.78 -2.83 6.85
N ASP A 258 -17.07 -2.61 7.04
CA ASP A 258 -18.09 -3.14 6.14
C ASP A 258 -18.02 -2.47 4.76
N PRO A 259 -18.26 -3.19 3.65
CA PRO A 259 -18.40 -2.60 2.30
C PRO A 259 -19.38 -1.43 2.25
N ARG A 260 -20.43 -1.42 3.08
CA ARG A 260 -21.40 -0.32 3.17
C ARG A 260 -20.73 1.01 3.52
N VAL A 261 -19.65 1.00 4.31
CA VAL A 261 -18.88 2.21 4.63
C VAL A 261 -18.35 2.88 3.35
N VAL A 262 -17.76 2.06 2.46
CA VAL A 262 -17.23 2.54 1.18
C VAL A 262 -18.36 3.05 0.27
N GLN A 263 -19.48 2.32 0.22
CA GLN A 263 -20.67 2.70 -0.57
C GLN A 263 -21.22 4.05 -0.13
N VAL A 264 -21.46 4.23 1.17
CA VAL A 264 -21.99 5.49 1.75
C VAL A 264 -21.08 6.68 1.41
N LEU A 265 -19.77 6.51 1.55
CA LEU A 265 -18.82 7.58 1.24
C LEU A 265 -18.79 7.92 -0.24
N ALA A 266 -18.86 6.91 -1.13
CA ALA A 266 -18.93 7.12 -2.56
C ALA A 266 -20.27 7.75 -3.00
N GLU A 267 -21.41 7.32 -2.41
CA GLU A 267 -22.72 7.93 -2.61
C GLU A 267 -22.66 9.43 -2.27
N LEU A 268 -22.18 9.77 -1.09
CA LEU A 268 -22.07 11.17 -0.63
C LEU A 268 -21.19 12.01 -1.58
N GLY A 269 -20.05 11.48 -2.01
CA GLY A 269 -19.21 12.17 -2.99
C GLY A 269 -19.97 12.49 -4.27
N ARG A 270 -20.63 11.47 -4.85
CA ARG A 270 -21.35 11.61 -6.11
C ARG A 270 -22.59 12.50 -6.01
N GLU A 271 -23.38 12.37 -4.96
CA GLU A 271 -24.58 13.19 -4.72
C GLU A 271 -24.26 14.70 -4.70
N HIS A 272 -23.08 15.05 -4.21
CA HIS A 272 -22.65 16.44 -4.08
C HIS A 272 -21.58 16.87 -5.10
N GLY A 273 -21.29 16.03 -6.09
CA GLY A 273 -20.33 16.33 -7.16
C GLY A 273 -18.88 16.45 -6.70
N ALA A 274 -18.49 15.78 -5.62
CA ALA A 274 -17.11 15.56 -5.22
C ALA A 274 -16.59 14.25 -5.83
N LEU A 275 -15.27 14.18 -6.07
CA LEU A 275 -14.64 12.98 -6.60
C LEU A 275 -14.46 11.91 -5.52
N VAL A 276 -14.31 10.66 -5.91
CA VAL A 276 -14.03 9.52 -5.03
C VAL A 276 -12.63 9.00 -5.29
N ILE A 277 -11.77 9.05 -4.28
CA ILE A 277 -10.38 8.57 -4.34
C ILE A 277 -10.25 7.32 -3.48
N PHE A 278 -9.83 6.20 -4.07
CA PHE A 278 -9.46 5.00 -3.32
C PHE A 278 -7.95 4.87 -3.21
N ASP A 279 -7.50 4.70 -1.98
CA ASP A 279 -6.12 4.34 -1.66
C ASP A 279 -6.01 2.82 -1.58
N GLU A 280 -5.63 2.20 -2.70
CA GLU A 280 -5.38 0.76 -2.83
C GLU A 280 -3.89 0.40 -2.71
N ILE A 281 -3.06 1.31 -2.16
CA ILE A 281 -1.62 1.10 -2.04
C ILE A 281 -1.29 -0.11 -1.17
N ALA A 282 -2.06 -0.34 -0.11
CA ALA A 282 -1.90 -1.49 0.78
C ALA A 282 -2.90 -2.62 0.50
N THR A 283 -4.09 -2.30 -0.02
CA THR A 283 -5.22 -3.21 -0.15
C THR A 283 -5.28 -3.94 -1.50
N GLY A 284 -4.69 -3.34 -2.53
CA GLY A 284 -4.70 -3.86 -3.90
C GLY A 284 -3.85 -5.12 -4.12
N PHE A 285 -3.89 -5.60 -5.35
CA PHE A 285 -3.12 -6.73 -5.86
C PHE A 285 -3.32 -8.03 -5.06
N GLY A 286 -4.57 -8.32 -4.71
CA GLY A 286 -4.93 -9.59 -4.06
C GLY A 286 -4.91 -9.56 -2.55
N ARG A 287 -4.32 -8.54 -1.90
CA ARG A 287 -4.08 -8.54 -0.44
C ARG A 287 -5.32 -8.82 0.41
N THR A 288 -6.49 -8.33 -0.01
CA THR A 288 -7.78 -8.53 0.69
C THR A 288 -8.63 -9.68 0.14
N GLY A 289 -8.10 -10.47 -0.81
CA GLY A 289 -8.79 -11.62 -1.43
C GLY A 289 -9.26 -11.37 -2.86
N THR A 290 -9.48 -10.12 -3.27
CA THR A 290 -9.82 -9.69 -4.64
C THR A 290 -8.66 -8.89 -5.25
N MET A 291 -8.65 -8.66 -6.57
CA MET A 291 -7.62 -7.83 -7.21
C MET A 291 -7.55 -6.47 -6.54
N TRP A 292 -8.69 -5.85 -6.34
CA TRP A 292 -8.86 -4.59 -5.63
C TRP A 292 -9.84 -4.77 -4.47
N ALA A 293 -9.62 -4.10 -3.35
CA ALA A 293 -10.61 -4.08 -2.27
C ALA A 293 -11.92 -3.41 -2.74
N ALA A 294 -11.85 -2.49 -3.68
CA ALA A 294 -12.98 -1.89 -4.40
C ALA A 294 -13.96 -2.92 -4.97
N ASP A 295 -13.46 -4.05 -5.48
CA ASP A 295 -14.28 -5.12 -6.05
C ASP A 295 -15.29 -5.70 -5.04
N GLN A 296 -14.93 -5.66 -3.74
CA GLN A 296 -15.79 -6.16 -2.65
C GLN A 296 -16.90 -5.15 -2.27
N CYS A 297 -16.77 -3.92 -2.72
CA CYS A 297 -17.69 -2.83 -2.38
C CYS A 297 -18.67 -2.51 -3.52
N ALA A 298 -18.48 -3.11 -4.70
CA ALA A 298 -19.23 -2.78 -5.93
C ALA A 298 -19.21 -1.28 -6.27
N VAL A 299 -18.09 -0.60 -5.95
CA VAL A 299 -17.88 0.82 -6.21
C VAL A 299 -16.64 0.98 -7.10
N VAL A 300 -16.77 1.74 -8.19
CA VAL A 300 -15.63 2.15 -9.01
C VAL A 300 -15.27 3.59 -8.63
N PRO A 301 -14.03 3.87 -8.22
CA PRO A 301 -13.61 5.22 -7.86
C PRO A 301 -13.39 6.11 -9.11
N ASP A 302 -13.36 7.42 -8.93
CA ASP A 302 -12.91 8.37 -9.94
C ASP A 302 -11.40 8.38 -10.09
N ILE A 303 -10.70 8.19 -8.96
CA ILE A 303 -9.23 8.16 -8.87
C ILE A 303 -8.83 6.99 -7.94
N MET A 304 -7.78 6.26 -8.30
CA MET A 304 -7.26 5.15 -7.51
C MET A 304 -5.73 5.23 -7.41
N CYS A 305 -5.20 5.18 -6.19
CA CYS A 305 -3.77 5.11 -5.92
C CYS A 305 -3.32 3.66 -5.73
N VAL A 306 -2.24 3.26 -6.38
CA VAL A 306 -1.64 1.92 -6.26
C VAL A 306 -0.13 2.01 -6.07
N GLY A 307 0.47 1.04 -5.37
CA GLY A 307 1.90 1.02 -5.08
C GLY A 307 2.31 -0.28 -4.39
N LYS A 308 3.33 -0.24 -3.54
CA LYS A 308 3.82 -1.39 -2.74
C LYS A 308 3.94 -2.68 -3.58
N ALA A 309 2.92 -3.54 -3.53
CA ALA A 309 2.87 -4.82 -4.24
C ALA A 309 3.03 -4.71 -5.77
N LEU A 310 2.81 -3.54 -6.34
CA LEU A 310 2.92 -3.27 -7.78
C LEU A 310 4.23 -3.81 -8.40
N THR A 311 5.35 -3.66 -7.70
CA THR A 311 6.67 -4.10 -8.18
C THR A 311 7.14 -5.44 -7.58
N GLY A 312 6.27 -6.13 -6.83
CA GLY A 312 6.67 -7.35 -6.12
C GLY A 312 7.81 -7.15 -5.10
N GLY A 313 8.04 -5.92 -4.64
CA GLY A 313 9.07 -5.58 -3.66
C GLY A 313 10.45 -5.26 -4.23
N TYR A 314 10.61 -5.20 -5.54
CA TYR A 314 11.92 -4.98 -6.19
C TYR A 314 12.34 -3.52 -6.23
N LEU A 315 11.41 -2.62 -6.51
CA LEU A 315 11.68 -1.20 -6.75
C LEU A 315 10.55 -0.33 -6.23
N THR A 316 10.86 0.94 -5.95
CA THR A 316 9.82 1.91 -5.70
C THR A 316 9.13 2.31 -7.00
N LEU A 317 7.82 2.20 -7.02
CA LEU A 317 6.93 2.69 -8.07
C LEU A 317 5.51 2.74 -7.51
N ALA A 318 4.78 3.74 -7.90
CA ALA A 318 3.34 3.86 -7.67
C ALA A 318 2.65 4.38 -8.93
N ALA A 319 1.35 4.31 -8.96
CA ALA A 319 0.56 4.91 -10.02
C ALA A 319 -0.75 5.48 -9.47
N VAL A 320 -1.24 6.51 -10.15
CA VAL A 320 -2.59 7.04 -9.97
C VAL A 320 -3.37 6.71 -11.23
N LEU A 321 -4.42 5.95 -11.07
CA LEU A 321 -5.36 5.65 -12.14
C LEU A 321 -6.55 6.59 -12.00
N CYS A 322 -7.09 7.09 -13.11
CA CYS A 322 -8.29 7.91 -13.05
C CYS A 322 -9.23 7.67 -14.24
N THR A 323 -10.47 8.12 -14.07
CA THR A 323 -11.45 8.10 -15.16
C THR A 323 -11.08 9.10 -16.25
N ARG A 324 -11.60 8.87 -17.46
CA ARG A 324 -11.48 9.82 -18.59
C ARG A 324 -12.02 11.20 -18.19
N ALA A 325 -13.15 11.24 -17.48
CA ALA A 325 -13.77 12.50 -17.04
C ALA A 325 -12.83 13.32 -16.14
N VAL A 326 -12.08 12.66 -15.24
CA VAL A 326 -11.09 13.36 -14.40
C VAL A 326 -9.93 13.88 -15.24
N ALA A 327 -9.37 13.06 -16.13
CA ALA A 327 -8.23 13.47 -16.96
C ALA A 327 -8.59 14.64 -17.90
N GLU A 328 -9.74 14.58 -18.55
CA GLU A 328 -10.26 15.65 -19.42
C GLU A 328 -10.59 16.91 -18.60
N GLY A 329 -11.25 16.75 -17.44
CA GLY A 329 -11.61 17.87 -16.57
C GLY A 329 -10.40 18.63 -16.05
N VAL A 330 -9.34 17.92 -15.60
CA VAL A 330 -8.07 18.55 -15.21
C VAL A 330 -7.43 19.29 -16.39
N SER A 331 -7.43 18.68 -17.58
CA SER A 331 -6.78 19.23 -18.78
C SER A 331 -7.55 20.42 -19.40
N ALA A 332 -8.84 20.55 -19.13
CA ALA A 332 -9.66 21.67 -19.60
C ALA A 332 -9.38 23.00 -18.88
N GLY A 333 -8.66 22.97 -17.76
CA GLY A 333 -8.29 24.17 -17.02
C GLY A 333 -7.21 25.01 -17.69
N GLU A 334 -6.99 26.23 -17.19
CA GLU A 334 -6.01 27.20 -17.71
C GLU A 334 -4.58 26.61 -17.79
N ALA A 335 -4.21 25.71 -16.86
CA ALA A 335 -2.91 25.04 -16.85
C ALA A 335 -2.71 24.06 -18.01
N GLY A 336 -3.79 23.60 -18.67
CA GLY A 336 -3.75 22.69 -19.82
C GLY A 336 -3.25 21.28 -19.51
N GLY A 337 -2.98 20.96 -18.24
CA GLY A 337 -2.47 19.65 -17.82
C GLY A 337 -2.27 19.53 -16.32
N LEU A 338 -1.95 18.33 -15.86
CA LEU A 338 -1.69 18.06 -14.45
C LEU A 338 -0.33 18.65 -14.03
N MET A 339 -0.36 19.51 -13.00
CA MET A 339 0.84 20.21 -12.50
C MET A 339 1.67 19.32 -11.56
N HIS A 340 2.22 18.23 -12.10
CA HIS A 340 3.15 17.32 -11.42
C HIS A 340 4.04 16.61 -12.44
N GLY A 341 5.31 16.37 -12.12
CA GLY A 341 6.26 15.71 -13.02
C GLY A 341 7.54 15.28 -12.32
N PRO A 342 7.59 14.08 -11.72
CA PRO A 342 8.79 13.59 -11.06
C PRO A 342 9.91 13.23 -12.06
N THR A 343 11.16 13.40 -11.66
CA THR A 343 12.32 13.06 -12.48
C THR A 343 12.34 11.60 -12.93
N PHE A 344 12.00 10.68 -12.02
CA PHE A 344 11.99 9.24 -12.28
C PHE A 344 10.62 8.68 -12.68
N MET A 345 9.69 9.55 -13.05
CA MET A 345 8.36 9.14 -13.52
C MET A 345 8.46 8.04 -14.57
N ALA A 346 7.67 6.97 -14.39
CA ALA A 346 7.63 5.82 -15.28
C ALA A 346 9.01 5.19 -15.53
N ASN A 347 9.87 5.09 -14.51
CA ASN A 347 11.20 4.48 -14.66
C ASN A 347 11.10 3.15 -15.41
N PRO A 348 11.80 2.95 -16.55
CA PRO A 348 11.64 1.76 -17.40
C PRO A 348 11.96 0.46 -16.68
N LEU A 349 12.97 0.46 -15.78
CA LEU A 349 13.32 -0.71 -14.99
C LEU A 349 12.18 -1.08 -14.03
N ALA A 350 11.66 -0.10 -13.30
CA ALA A 350 10.54 -0.33 -12.38
C ALA A 350 9.26 -0.76 -13.12
N CYS A 351 8.96 -0.16 -14.28
CA CYS A 351 7.82 -0.55 -15.10
C CYS A 351 7.93 -1.99 -15.65
N SER A 352 9.13 -2.41 -16.09
CA SER A 352 9.37 -3.77 -16.59
C SER A 352 9.15 -4.82 -15.49
N VAL A 353 9.68 -4.55 -14.29
CA VAL A 353 9.52 -5.46 -13.14
C VAL A 353 8.07 -5.48 -12.67
N ALA A 354 7.41 -4.32 -12.62
CA ALA A 354 5.99 -4.22 -12.24
C ALA A 354 5.09 -5.01 -13.21
N LEU A 355 5.33 -4.91 -14.51
CA LEU A 355 4.59 -5.70 -15.50
C LEU A 355 4.77 -7.19 -15.28
N ALA A 356 6.01 -7.66 -15.08
CA ALA A 356 6.30 -9.06 -14.78
C ALA A 356 5.65 -9.52 -13.48
N SER A 357 5.60 -8.66 -12.44
CA SER A 357 4.90 -8.93 -11.18
C SER A 357 3.40 -9.12 -11.38
N LEU A 358 2.74 -8.24 -12.14
CA LEU A 358 1.31 -8.35 -12.43
C LEU A 358 0.97 -9.59 -13.26
N ASP A 359 1.78 -9.91 -14.26
CA ASP A 359 1.59 -11.10 -15.08
C ASP A 359 1.77 -12.39 -14.28
N LEU A 360 2.76 -12.41 -13.38
CA LEU A 360 2.96 -13.53 -12.45
C LEU A 360 1.78 -13.70 -11.50
N LEU A 361 1.28 -12.61 -10.92
CA LEU A 361 0.12 -12.59 -10.02
C LEU A 361 -1.12 -13.20 -10.68
N VAL A 362 -1.44 -12.77 -11.90
CA VAL A 362 -2.62 -13.26 -12.64
C VAL A 362 -2.42 -14.70 -13.09
N ARG A 363 -1.25 -15.04 -13.64
CA ARG A 363 -0.93 -16.40 -14.11
C ARG A 363 -1.03 -17.45 -13.01
N ASN A 364 -0.64 -17.10 -11.79
CA ASN A 364 -0.55 -18.05 -10.67
C ASN A 364 -1.86 -18.20 -9.88
N ASP A 365 -2.99 -17.72 -10.39
CA ASP A 365 -4.27 -17.78 -9.69
C ASP A 365 -4.17 -17.26 -8.24
N PHE A 366 -3.85 -15.97 -8.12
CA PHE A 366 -3.68 -15.33 -6.82
C PHE A 366 -4.89 -15.51 -5.90
N ARG A 367 -6.11 -15.60 -6.46
CA ARG A 367 -7.32 -15.79 -5.64
C ARG A 367 -7.29 -17.09 -4.87
N ALA A 368 -6.94 -18.19 -5.53
CA ALA A 368 -6.79 -19.49 -4.88
C ALA A 368 -5.63 -19.48 -3.86
N GLN A 369 -4.53 -18.77 -4.16
CA GLN A 369 -3.40 -18.64 -3.22
C GLN A 369 -3.82 -17.87 -1.98
N VAL A 370 -4.44 -16.69 -2.14
CA VAL A 370 -4.87 -15.86 -1.02
C VAL A 370 -5.97 -16.53 -0.20
N ALA A 371 -6.90 -17.27 -0.81
CA ALA A 371 -7.91 -18.04 -0.08
C ALA A 371 -7.28 -19.12 0.82
N ARG A 372 -6.26 -19.85 0.33
CA ARG A 372 -5.51 -20.80 1.16
C ARG A 372 -4.75 -20.11 2.29
N LEU A 373 -4.17 -18.94 2.01
CA LEU A 373 -3.47 -18.15 3.00
C LEU A 373 -4.43 -17.67 4.11
N GLU A 374 -5.59 -17.14 3.72
CA GLU A 374 -6.65 -16.71 4.65
C GLU A 374 -7.09 -17.84 5.56
N GLN A 375 -7.36 -19.03 4.98
CA GLN A 375 -7.71 -20.21 5.76
C GLN A 375 -6.60 -20.58 6.75
N GLY A 376 -5.35 -20.68 6.29
CA GLY A 376 -4.21 -21.02 7.14
C GLY A 376 -3.98 -20.01 8.26
N LEU A 377 -4.17 -18.70 8.00
CA LEU A 377 -4.10 -17.66 9.02
C LEU A 377 -5.26 -17.79 10.03
N ALA A 378 -6.48 -18.04 9.57
CA ALA A 378 -7.63 -18.22 10.44
C ALA A 378 -7.46 -19.43 11.38
N GLU A 379 -7.01 -20.56 10.84
CA GLU A 379 -6.73 -21.77 11.63
C GLU A 379 -5.56 -21.54 12.61
N GLY A 380 -4.45 -20.96 12.13
CA GLY A 380 -3.25 -20.74 12.94
C GLY A 380 -3.42 -19.73 14.06
N LEU A 381 -4.26 -18.70 13.87
CA LEU A 381 -4.50 -17.65 14.85
C LEU A 381 -5.71 -17.92 15.76
N ALA A 382 -6.56 -18.92 15.47
CA ALA A 382 -7.78 -19.21 16.23
C ALA A 382 -7.53 -19.42 17.74
N GLY A 383 -6.37 -19.98 18.10
CA GLY A 383 -5.99 -20.20 19.49
C GLY A 383 -5.70 -18.92 20.27
N ALA A 384 -5.29 -17.85 19.60
CA ALA A 384 -4.89 -16.60 20.24
C ALA A 384 -6.06 -15.91 20.96
N GLY A 385 -7.28 -15.99 20.40
CA GLY A 385 -8.47 -15.37 21.01
C GLY A 385 -8.84 -15.90 22.39
N ARG A 386 -8.28 -17.03 22.82
CA ARG A 386 -8.48 -17.61 24.17
C ARG A 386 -7.53 -17.04 25.22
N LEU A 387 -6.52 -16.28 24.81
CA LEU A 387 -5.55 -15.70 25.73
C LEU A 387 -6.12 -14.43 26.39
N GLY A 388 -6.01 -14.31 27.69
CA GLY A 388 -6.55 -13.17 28.45
C GLY A 388 -5.94 -11.82 28.06
N SER A 389 -4.74 -11.80 27.49
CA SER A 389 -4.06 -10.59 26.97
C SER A 389 -4.57 -10.16 25.59
N VAL A 390 -5.31 -11.00 24.88
CA VAL A 390 -5.82 -10.71 23.53
C VAL A 390 -7.20 -10.06 23.63
N ALA A 391 -7.37 -8.96 22.93
CA ALA A 391 -8.64 -8.24 22.81
C ALA A 391 -9.45 -8.74 21.61
N ASP A 392 -8.78 -9.01 20.47
CA ASP A 392 -9.42 -9.39 19.22
C ASP A 392 -8.46 -10.17 18.31
N VAL A 393 -9.02 -11.06 17.49
CA VAL A 393 -8.31 -11.77 16.41
C VAL A 393 -9.13 -11.65 15.14
N ARG A 394 -8.51 -11.17 14.06
CA ARG A 394 -9.19 -10.98 12.79
C ARG A 394 -8.30 -11.38 11.61
N VAL A 395 -8.91 -11.95 10.61
CA VAL A 395 -8.24 -12.39 9.37
C VAL A 395 -9.10 -11.99 8.18
N ARG A 396 -8.46 -11.48 7.13
CA ARG A 396 -9.08 -11.27 5.83
C ARG A 396 -8.03 -11.29 4.72
N GLY A 397 -8.25 -12.15 3.71
CA GLY A 397 -7.28 -12.36 2.65
C GLY A 397 -5.90 -12.72 3.20
N GLY A 398 -4.86 -12.06 2.72
CA GLY A 398 -3.50 -12.25 3.19
C GLY A 398 -3.13 -11.41 4.42
N VAL A 399 -4.06 -11.08 5.31
CA VAL A 399 -3.81 -10.28 6.51
C VAL A 399 -4.37 -10.97 7.75
N GLY A 400 -3.52 -11.23 8.73
CA GLY A 400 -3.88 -11.77 10.04
C GLY A 400 -3.45 -10.83 11.16
N VAL A 401 -4.32 -10.61 12.14
CA VAL A 401 -4.09 -9.63 13.22
C VAL A 401 -4.50 -10.22 14.56
N VAL A 402 -3.62 -10.08 15.55
CA VAL A 402 -3.89 -10.32 16.96
C VAL A 402 -3.74 -8.97 17.68
N ALA A 403 -4.86 -8.39 18.11
CA ALA A 403 -4.88 -7.16 18.88
C ALA A 403 -4.79 -7.49 20.38
N LEU A 404 -3.87 -6.85 21.08
CA LEU A 404 -3.69 -7.02 22.52
C LEU A 404 -4.48 -5.95 23.30
N ARG A 405 -4.74 -6.21 24.58
CA ARG A 405 -5.37 -5.24 25.49
C ARG A 405 -4.40 -4.13 25.91
N GLU A 406 -3.11 -4.42 25.84
CA GLU A 406 -2.03 -3.52 26.23
C GLU A 406 -1.02 -3.35 25.08
N PRO A 407 -0.27 -2.26 25.02
CA PRO A 407 0.76 -2.05 24.00
C PRO A 407 1.76 -3.20 23.92
N VAL A 408 2.12 -3.60 22.71
CA VAL A 408 3.07 -4.69 22.45
C VAL A 408 4.47 -4.28 22.88
N ARG A 409 5.17 -5.17 23.58
CA ARG A 409 6.61 -5.07 23.81
C ARG A 409 7.36 -5.49 22.56
N VAL A 410 7.42 -4.57 21.58
CA VAL A 410 7.81 -4.84 20.18
C VAL A 410 9.12 -5.63 20.08
N ARG A 411 10.17 -5.22 20.82
CA ARG A 411 11.49 -5.87 20.78
C ARG A 411 11.45 -7.31 21.27
N GLU A 412 10.73 -7.55 22.36
CA GLU A 412 10.63 -8.89 22.97
C GLU A 412 9.84 -9.84 22.06
N VAL A 413 8.72 -9.37 21.51
CA VAL A 413 7.90 -10.18 20.61
C VAL A 413 8.64 -10.49 19.30
N ALA A 414 9.34 -9.50 18.72
CA ALA A 414 10.14 -9.72 17.53
C ALA A 414 11.28 -10.72 17.77
N ALA A 415 12.03 -10.58 18.86
CA ALA A 415 13.11 -11.51 19.23
C ALA A 415 12.57 -12.93 19.43
N TYR A 416 11.48 -13.09 20.19
CA TYR A 416 10.83 -14.37 20.42
C TYR A 416 10.36 -15.06 19.13
N ALA A 417 9.82 -14.28 18.19
CA ALA A 417 9.39 -14.80 16.89
C ALA A 417 10.59 -15.26 16.04
N ILE A 418 11.68 -14.48 16.01
CA ILE A 418 12.91 -14.83 15.28
C ILE A 418 13.52 -16.13 15.81
N GLU A 419 13.56 -16.32 17.12
CA GLU A 419 14.03 -17.58 17.73
C GLU A 419 13.22 -18.80 17.21
N ARG A 420 12.01 -18.58 16.74
CA ARG A 420 11.09 -19.59 16.19
C ARG A 420 11.00 -19.58 14.66
N GLY A 421 11.92 -18.85 14.03
CA GLY A 421 12.02 -18.83 12.57
C GLY A 421 10.98 -17.98 11.86
N VAL A 422 10.47 -16.93 12.53
CA VAL A 422 9.48 -16.01 11.92
C VAL A 422 9.91 -14.56 12.16
N TRP A 423 9.92 -13.75 11.10
CA TRP A 423 10.09 -12.31 11.20
C TRP A 423 8.74 -11.62 11.25
N VAL A 424 8.46 -10.91 12.36
CA VAL A 424 7.30 -10.03 12.54
C VAL A 424 7.74 -8.67 13.07
N ARG A 425 6.98 -7.63 12.74
CA ARG A 425 7.20 -6.27 13.24
C ARG A 425 5.93 -5.72 13.86
N PRO A 426 5.65 -6.04 15.13
CA PRO A 426 4.49 -5.51 15.84
C PRO A 426 4.52 -3.98 15.94
N PHE A 427 3.35 -3.36 16.09
CA PHE A 427 3.27 -1.93 16.39
C PHE A 427 2.04 -1.63 17.25
N ARG A 428 2.11 -0.61 18.11
CA ARG A 428 1.07 -0.27 19.08
C ARG A 428 0.67 -1.49 19.93
N ASP A 429 -0.59 -1.88 19.86
CA ASP A 429 -1.19 -3.05 20.50
C ASP A 429 -1.34 -4.26 19.56
N LEU A 430 -0.76 -4.22 18.36
CA LEU A 430 -0.97 -5.20 17.32
C LEU A 430 0.25 -6.09 17.08
N VAL A 431 0.01 -7.40 17.08
CA VAL A 431 0.87 -8.39 16.43
C VAL A 431 0.14 -8.83 15.17
N TYR A 432 0.74 -8.60 14.02
CA TYR A 432 0.07 -8.82 12.74
C TYR A 432 0.99 -9.44 11.72
N THR A 433 0.41 -10.04 10.71
CA THR A 433 1.10 -10.70 9.61
C THR A 433 0.42 -10.42 8.29
N MET A 434 1.21 -10.27 7.25
CA MET A 434 0.79 -10.12 5.86
C MET A 434 1.85 -10.78 4.97
N PRO A 435 1.96 -12.12 5.01
CA PRO A 435 3.04 -12.86 4.36
C PRO A 435 2.96 -12.75 2.83
N PRO A 436 4.04 -13.14 2.14
CA PRO A 436 4.05 -13.24 0.69
C PRO A 436 2.98 -14.15 0.12
#